data_a1024674b50ec39ad58531ca95fa751e
#
_entry.id   a1024674b50ec39ad58531ca95fa751e
#
_cell.length_a   1.000
_cell.length_b   1.000
_cell.length_c   1.000
_cell.angle_alpha   90.00
_cell.angle_beta   90.00
_cell.angle_gamma   90.00
#
_symmetry.space_group_name_H-M   'P 1'
#
loop_
_entity.id
_entity.type
_entity.pdbx_description
1 polymer ?
#
loop_
_entity_poly.entity_id
_entity_poly.type
_entity_poly.pdbx_seq_one_letter_code
_entity_poly.pdbx_strand_id
1 'polypeptide(L)' 'MGKLKELRRRRVLTLHELGDRAGVAYNTVWRLENGKTGAQPRTIRKLATALEVEPEELVRAGSEDG' A
#
# COMPACT_ATOMS: atom_id res chain seq x y z
N MET A 1 -1.54 -2.77 -6.53
CA MET A 1 -1.70 -3.49 -5.26
C MET A 1 -3.16 -3.47 -4.84
N GLY A 2 -3.82 -4.57 -5.08
CA GLY A 2 -5.26 -4.62 -4.91
C GLY A 2 -5.75 -4.38 -3.50
N LYS A 3 -4.98 -4.78 -2.50
CA LYS A 3 -5.42 -4.67 -1.12
C LYS A 3 -4.95 -3.41 -0.41
N LEU A 4 -4.09 -2.63 -1.05
CA LEU A 4 -3.52 -1.46 -0.40
C LEU A 4 -4.60 -0.46 0.00
N LYS A 5 -5.48 -0.13 -0.93
CA LYS A 5 -6.55 0.83 -0.67
C LYS A 5 -7.48 0.33 0.43
N GLU A 6 -7.82 -0.96 0.37
CA GLU A 6 -8.72 -1.54 1.37
C GLU A 6 -8.11 -1.46 2.77
N LEU A 7 -6.83 -1.83 2.88
CA LEU A 7 -6.16 -1.82 4.17
C LEU A 7 -6.00 -0.40 4.69
N ARG A 8 -5.73 0.55 3.80
CA ARG A 8 -5.65 1.95 4.20
C ARG A 8 -6.98 2.43 4.76
N ARG A 9 -8.06 2.09 4.07
CA ARG A 9 -9.40 2.53 4.50
C ARG A 9 -9.82 1.90 5.81
N ARG A 10 -9.39 0.67 6.07
CA ARG A 10 -9.66 0.03 7.34
C ARG A 10 -9.05 0.79 8.50
N ARG A 11 -7.91 1.44 8.25
CA ARG A 11 -7.23 2.25 9.26
C ARG A 11 -7.73 3.68 9.26
N VAL A 12 -8.69 4.00 8.40
CA VAL A 12 -9.26 5.34 8.27
C VAL A 12 -8.15 6.36 8.01
N LEU A 13 -7.26 6.03 7.07
CA LEU A 13 -6.16 6.89 6.70
C LEU A 13 -6.40 7.49 5.33
N THR A 14 -6.06 8.78 5.18
CA THR A 14 -6.03 9.39 3.86
C THR A 14 -4.75 8.97 3.16
N LEU A 15 -4.68 9.27 1.86
CA LEU A 15 -3.45 9.00 1.09
C LEU A 15 -2.26 9.73 1.71
N HIS A 16 -2.45 10.99 2.11
CA HIS A 16 -1.39 11.77 2.73
C HIS A 16 -0.95 11.17 4.06
N GLU A 17 -1.92 10.76 4.85
CA GLU A 17 -1.60 10.18 6.16
C GLU A 17 -0.82 8.89 6.02
N LEU A 18 -1.23 8.04 5.11
CA LEU A 18 -0.49 6.79 4.90
C LEU A 18 0.90 7.09 4.38
N GLY A 19 1.01 8.02 3.43
CA GLY A 19 2.31 8.39 2.90
C GLY A 19 3.24 8.90 3.99
N ASP A 20 2.72 9.76 4.87
CA ASP A 20 3.53 10.28 5.97
C ASP A 20 3.99 9.19 6.91
N ARG A 21 3.10 8.26 7.25
CA ARG A 21 3.46 7.18 8.16
C ARG A 21 4.46 6.22 7.55
N ALA A 22 4.33 5.98 6.25
CA ALA A 22 5.21 5.04 5.57
C ALA A 22 6.50 5.68 5.05
N GLY A 23 6.56 7.01 5.06
CA GLY A 23 7.70 7.69 4.49
C GLY A 23 7.71 7.60 2.97
N VAL A 24 6.53 7.64 2.36
CA VAL A 24 6.34 7.52 0.92
C VAL A 24 5.47 8.68 0.45
N ALA A 25 5.77 9.22 -0.72
CA ALA A 25 4.98 10.32 -1.25
C ALA A 25 3.55 9.87 -1.48
N TYR A 26 2.57 10.74 -1.21
CA TYR A 26 1.18 10.36 -1.33
C TYR A 26 0.81 9.97 -2.77
N ASN A 27 1.39 10.63 -3.75
CA ASN A 27 1.07 10.28 -5.13
C ASN A 27 1.62 8.91 -5.51
N THR A 28 2.70 8.46 -4.85
CA THR A 28 3.19 7.10 -5.05
C THR A 28 2.18 6.11 -4.51
N VAL A 29 1.60 6.41 -3.33
CA VAL A 29 0.57 5.56 -2.75
C VAL A 29 -0.62 5.48 -3.71
N TRP A 30 -1.04 6.62 -4.25
CA TRP A 30 -2.15 6.66 -5.19
C TRP A 30 -1.88 5.79 -6.41
N ARG A 31 -0.68 5.89 -6.97
CA ARG A 31 -0.33 5.11 -8.14
C ARG A 31 -0.34 3.62 -7.85
N LEU A 32 0.14 3.24 -6.68
CA LEU A 32 0.14 1.84 -6.29
C LEU A 32 -1.27 1.31 -6.10
N GLU A 33 -2.15 2.13 -5.51
CA GLU A 33 -3.53 1.71 -5.31
C GLU A 33 -4.26 1.53 -6.63
N ASN A 34 -3.88 2.30 -7.62
CA ASN A 34 -4.54 2.27 -8.92
C ASN A 34 -3.80 1.44 -9.97
N GLY A 35 -2.79 0.71 -9.55
CA GLY A 35 -2.07 -0.17 -10.47
C GLY A 35 -1.28 0.55 -11.54
N LYS A 36 -0.92 1.81 -11.31
CA LYS A 36 -0.21 2.60 -12.30
C LYS A 36 1.29 2.33 -12.31
N THR A 37 1.80 1.72 -11.26
CA THR A 37 3.21 1.43 -11.14
C THR A 37 3.42 0.21 -10.27
N GLY A 38 4.56 -0.43 -10.39
CA GLY A 38 4.91 -1.53 -9.52
C GLY A 38 5.60 -1.01 -8.27
N ALA A 39 5.53 -1.79 -7.21
CA ALA A 39 6.13 -1.42 -5.95
C ALA A 39 7.41 -2.21 -5.75
N GLN A 40 8.45 -1.52 -5.28
CA GLN A 40 9.68 -2.18 -4.90
C GLN A 40 9.49 -2.83 -3.54
N PRO A 41 10.23 -3.91 -3.25
CA PRO A 41 10.10 -4.58 -1.96
C PRO A 41 10.26 -3.63 -0.77
N ARG A 42 11.15 -2.65 -0.89
CA ARG A 42 11.36 -1.67 0.15
C ARG A 42 10.08 -0.87 0.42
N THR A 43 9.41 -0.46 -0.63
CA THR A 43 8.18 0.31 -0.52
C THR A 43 7.07 -0.54 0.07
N ILE A 44 6.98 -1.79 -0.36
CA ILE A 44 5.98 -2.70 0.18
C ILE A 44 6.16 -2.87 1.68
N ARG A 45 7.40 -3.04 2.13
CA ARG A 45 7.65 -3.19 3.56
C ARG A 45 7.30 -1.95 4.35
N LYS A 46 7.59 -0.76 3.79
CA LYS A 46 7.26 0.49 4.47
C LYS A 46 5.75 0.63 4.63
N LEU A 47 5.01 0.32 3.58
CA LEU A 47 3.56 0.42 3.63
C LEU A 47 2.97 -0.60 4.58
N ALA A 48 3.50 -1.82 4.56
CA ALA A 48 3.02 -2.87 5.46
C ALA A 48 3.24 -2.49 6.91
N THR A 49 4.41 -1.93 7.21
CA THR A 49 4.69 -1.49 8.58
C THR A 49 3.74 -0.38 9.00
N ALA A 50 3.50 0.58 8.12
CA ALA A 50 2.60 1.68 8.42
C ALA A 50 1.17 1.20 8.64
N LEU A 51 0.76 0.16 7.93
CA LEU A 51 -0.57 -0.40 8.05
C LEU A 51 -0.66 -1.50 9.10
N GLU A 52 0.49 -1.88 9.67
CA GLU A 52 0.56 -2.94 10.70
C GLU A 52 0.06 -4.27 10.18
N VAL A 53 0.46 -4.61 8.96
CA VAL A 53 0.12 -5.89 8.33
C VAL A 53 1.39 -6.51 7.78
N GLU A 54 1.29 -7.78 7.39
CA GLU A 54 2.41 -8.46 6.76
C GLU A 54 2.55 -7.98 5.33
N PRO A 55 3.80 -7.83 4.85
CA PRO A 55 3.97 -7.38 3.46
C PRO A 55 3.25 -8.24 2.44
N GLU A 56 3.16 -9.55 2.68
CA GLU A 56 2.49 -10.43 1.74
C GLU A 56 1.00 -10.14 1.62
N GLU A 57 0.40 -9.53 2.63
CA GLU A 57 -1.01 -9.19 2.54
C GLU A 57 -1.27 -8.12 1.49
N LEU A 58 -0.28 -7.25 1.27
CA LEU A 58 -0.43 -6.21 0.26
C LEU A 58 -0.35 -6.78 -1.14
N VAL A 59 0.51 -7.76 -1.36
CA VAL A 59 0.71 -8.29 -2.70
C VAL A 59 -0.18 -9.48 -3.02
N ARG A 60 -0.60 -10.21 -2.01
CA ARG A 60 -1.40 -11.41 -2.23
C ARG A 60 -2.70 -11.13 -2.99
N ALA A 61 -3.37 -10.06 -2.61
CA ALA A 61 -4.66 -9.75 -3.21
C ALA A 61 -4.54 -9.53 -4.71
N GLY A 62 -3.43 -8.91 -5.14
CA GLY A 62 -3.23 -8.69 -6.55
C GLY A 62 -2.86 -9.95 -7.30
N SER A 63 -2.16 -10.87 -6.64
CA SER A 63 -1.68 -12.07 -7.31
C SER A 63 -2.74 -13.15 -7.43
N GLU A 64 -3.76 -13.09 -6.61
CA GLU A 64 -4.81 -14.10 -6.66
C GLU A 64 -5.58 -14.06 -7.96
N ASP A 65 -5.66 -12.91 -8.55
CA ASP A 65 -6.43 -12.74 -9.77
C ASP A 65 -5.70 -13.21 -10.99
N GLY A 66 -4.44 -13.46 -10.83
CA GLY A 66 -3.61 -13.89 -11.95
C GLY A 66 -3.83 -15.31 -12.37
#